data_ea1680847de5d3144198a1f88754eb87
#
_entry.id   ea1680847de5d3144198a1f88754eb87
#
_cell.length_a   1.000
_cell.length_b   1.000
_cell.length_c   1.000
_cell.angle_alpha   90.00
_cell.angle_beta   90.00
_cell.angle_gamma   90.00
#
_symmetry.space_group_name_H-M   'P 1'
#
loop_
_entity.id
_entity.type
_entity.pdbx_description
1 polymer ?
#
loop_
_entity_poly.entity_id
_entity_poly.type
_entity_poly.pdbx_seq_one_letter_code
_entity_poly.pdbx_strand_id
1 'polypeptide(L)'
;QSLAKLENKKEFRKKTKELCEEGKEINFWYDEETLQEINPVKHTFIGGCYIRELFMPKDQLAVTKIHKQDNPFFIMKGSLSFLNEDGWLHIKAPYHGLTKVGTQRIMYIHEDTVFITVHSTDSKTIKDAESKIFAEDFNDPVITEEDLNTLKNNI
;
A
#
# COMPACT_ATOMS: atom_id res chain seq x y z
N GLN A 1 -3.57 17.63 -10.03
CA GLN A 1 -4.28 16.39 -10.39
C GLN A 1 -5.56 16.71 -11.18
N SER A 2 -5.82 15.99 -12.27
CA SER A 2 -7.03 16.18 -13.06
C SER A 2 -8.25 15.53 -12.40
N LEU A 3 -9.47 16.03 -12.73
CA LEU A 3 -10.73 15.43 -12.26
C LEU A 3 -10.88 13.96 -12.72
N ALA A 4 -10.49 13.66 -13.97
CA ALA A 4 -10.49 12.29 -14.50
C ALA A 4 -9.57 11.35 -13.70
N LYS A 5 -8.40 11.80 -13.27
CA LYS A 5 -7.49 11.01 -12.43
C LYS A 5 -8.07 10.75 -11.04
N LEU A 6 -8.76 11.73 -10.45
CA LEU A 6 -9.46 11.57 -9.19
C LEU A 6 -10.60 10.54 -9.29
N GLU A 7 -11.37 10.58 -10.37
CA GLU A 7 -12.45 9.62 -10.64
C GLU A 7 -11.90 8.20 -10.86
N ASN A 8 -10.80 8.07 -11.60
CA ASN A 8 -10.12 6.77 -11.79
C ASN A 8 -9.63 6.18 -10.45
N LYS A 9 -9.11 7.01 -9.56
CA LYS A 9 -8.71 6.61 -8.22
C LYS A 9 -9.90 6.09 -7.40
N LYS A 10 -11.03 6.78 -7.43
CA LYS A 10 -12.27 6.37 -6.75
C LYS A 10 -12.79 5.04 -7.29
N GLU A 11 -12.82 4.89 -8.60
CA GLU A 11 -13.25 3.64 -9.25
C GLU A 11 -12.33 2.47 -8.92
N PHE A 12 -11.02 2.69 -8.94
CA PHE A 12 -10.04 1.67 -8.54
C PHE A 12 -10.25 1.22 -7.09
N ARG A 13 -10.45 2.16 -6.16
CA ARG A 13 -10.73 1.85 -4.75
C ARG A 13 -12.01 1.06 -4.57
N LYS A 14 -13.07 1.42 -5.30
CA LYS A 14 -14.34 0.72 -5.27
C LYS A 14 -14.18 -0.73 -5.71
N LYS A 15 -13.54 -0.98 -6.85
CA LYS A 15 -13.28 -2.33 -7.37
C LYS A 15 -12.37 -3.14 -6.45
N THR A 16 -11.38 -2.51 -5.84
CA THR A 16 -10.50 -3.16 -4.87
C THR A 16 -11.27 -3.60 -3.62
N LYS A 17 -12.17 -2.75 -3.13
CA LYS A 17 -13.04 -3.10 -2.01
C LYS A 17 -13.94 -4.30 -2.34
N GLU A 18 -14.60 -4.29 -3.50
CA GLU A 18 -15.43 -5.39 -3.97
C GLU A 18 -14.64 -6.69 -4.06
N LEU A 19 -13.42 -6.66 -4.61
CA LEU A 19 -12.53 -7.81 -4.65
C LEU A 19 -12.22 -8.36 -3.25
N CYS A 20 -11.93 -7.50 -2.29
CA CYS A 20 -11.67 -7.91 -0.92
C CYS A 20 -12.88 -8.55 -0.26
N GLU A 21 -14.07 -8.00 -0.47
CA GLU A 21 -15.32 -8.53 0.07
C GLU A 21 -15.67 -9.90 -0.54
N GLU A 22 -15.59 -10.04 -1.84
CA GLU A 22 -15.79 -11.32 -2.54
C GLU A 22 -14.78 -12.39 -2.07
N GLY A 23 -13.53 -12.02 -1.90
CA GLY A 23 -12.50 -12.90 -1.36
C GLY A 23 -12.78 -13.39 0.06
N LYS A 24 -13.37 -12.54 0.90
CA LYS A 24 -13.81 -12.93 2.26
C LYS A 24 -14.93 -13.97 2.21
N GLU A 25 -15.91 -13.81 1.33
CA GLU A 25 -17.02 -14.74 1.19
C GLU A 25 -16.58 -16.16 0.82
N ILE A 26 -15.51 -16.30 0.05
CA ILE A 26 -14.96 -17.61 -0.37
C ILE A 26 -13.73 -18.03 0.42
N ASN A 27 -13.38 -17.34 1.50
CA ASN A 27 -12.18 -17.58 2.31
C ASN A 27 -10.88 -17.57 1.49
N PHE A 28 -10.79 -16.70 0.51
CA PHE A 28 -9.61 -16.55 -0.34
C PHE A 28 -8.44 -15.89 0.38
N TRP A 29 -8.71 -14.95 1.28
CA TRP A 29 -7.70 -14.20 2.01
C TRP A 29 -7.24 -14.95 3.25
N TYR A 30 -5.94 -14.87 3.54
CA TYR A 30 -5.40 -15.37 4.79
C TYR A 30 -5.85 -14.52 5.97
N ASP A 31 -6.02 -15.15 7.14
CA ASP A 31 -6.20 -14.44 8.40
C ASP A 31 -4.90 -13.74 8.84
N GLU A 32 -5.01 -12.88 9.86
CA GLU A 32 -3.89 -12.07 10.34
C GLU A 32 -2.74 -12.94 10.89
N GLU A 33 -3.04 -14.00 11.61
CA GLU A 33 -2.06 -14.92 12.18
C GLU A 33 -1.25 -15.60 11.06
N THR A 34 -1.93 -16.13 10.06
CA THR A 34 -1.32 -16.76 8.89
C THR A 34 -0.47 -15.76 8.09
N LEU A 35 -0.96 -14.51 7.94
CA LEU A 35 -0.19 -13.46 7.26
C LEU A 35 1.11 -13.13 7.99
N GLN A 36 1.14 -13.10 9.31
CA GLN A 36 2.37 -12.85 10.06
C GLN A 36 3.42 -13.94 9.84
N GLU A 37 3.00 -15.19 9.63
CA GLU A 37 3.89 -16.30 9.30
C GLU A 37 4.41 -16.25 7.86
N ILE A 38 3.53 -15.97 6.90
CA ILE A 38 3.84 -15.93 5.46
C ILE A 38 4.59 -14.66 5.08
N ASN A 39 4.20 -13.52 5.68
CA ASN A 39 4.75 -12.20 5.42
C ASN A 39 5.41 -11.63 6.68
N PRO A 40 6.51 -12.21 7.17
CA PRO A 40 7.18 -11.65 8.33
C PRO A 40 7.69 -10.24 8.06
N VAL A 41 7.50 -9.36 9.03
CA VAL A 41 7.93 -7.96 8.97
C VAL A 41 8.96 -7.71 10.05
N LYS A 42 10.11 -7.15 9.65
CA LYS A 42 11.08 -6.58 10.59
C LYS A 42 10.78 -5.10 10.76
N HIS A 43 10.58 -4.68 12.00
CA HIS A 43 10.29 -3.30 12.37
C HIS A 43 11.52 -2.64 12.99
N THR A 44 11.87 -1.44 12.51
CA THR A 44 12.99 -0.66 13.07
C THR A 44 12.57 0.79 13.23
N PHE A 45 12.80 1.36 14.40
CA PHE A 45 12.58 2.77 14.71
C PHE A 45 13.92 3.44 14.99
N ILE A 46 14.25 4.48 14.23
CA ILE A 46 15.50 5.22 14.38
C ILE A 46 15.37 6.63 13.79
N GLY A 47 15.84 7.64 14.52
CA GLY A 47 16.04 8.99 13.99
C GLY A 47 14.80 9.62 13.34
N GLY A 48 13.62 9.42 13.91
CA GLY A 48 12.37 9.91 13.34
C GLY A 48 11.86 9.12 12.15
N CYS A 49 12.40 7.91 11.93
CA CYS A 49 11.98 7.00 10.87
C CYS A 49 11.46 5.68 11.43
N TYR A 50 10.47 5.15 10.76
CA TYR A 50 10.01 3.78 10.95
C TYR A 50 10.27 2.99 9.66
N ILE A 51 11.09 1.95 9.76
CA ILE A 51 11.47 1.09 8.65
C ILE A 51 10.73 -0.24 8.79
N ARG A 52 10.02 -0.63 7.73
CA ARG A 52 9.32 -1.91 7.61
C ARG A 52 10.01 -2.72 6.51
N GLU A 53 10.62 -3.84 6.88
CA GLU A 53 11.17 -4.81 5.95
C GLU A 53 10.23 -6.02 5.88
N LEU A 54 9.54 -6.15 4.76
CA LEU A 54 8.50 -7.14 4.51
C LEU A 54 9.02 -8.21 3.56
N PHE A 55 8.88 -9.48 3.96
CA PHE A 55 9.06 -10.62 3.07
C PHE A 55 7.72 -11.00 2.41
N MET A 56 7.76 -11.21 1.10
CA MET A 56 6.60 -11.65 0.32
C MET A 56 6.98 -12.84 -0.54
N PRO A 57 6.34 -14.01 -0.35
CA PRO A 57 6.66 -15.21 -1.12
C PRO A 57 6.16 -15.11 -2.56
N LYS A 58 6.83 -15.84 -3.44
CA LYS A 58 6.41 -16.05 -4.84
C LYS A 58 4.94 -16.49 -4.92
N ASP A 59 4.28 -16.01 -5.96
CA ASP A 59 2.88 -16.32 -6.31
C ASP A 59 1.83 -15.75 -5.35
N GLN A 60 2.23 -14.86 -4.44
CA GLN A 60 1.29 -14.17 -3.57
C GLN A 60 0.59 -13.04 -4.32
N LEU A 61 -0.74 -12.97 -4.16
CA LEU A 61 -1.54 -11.79 -4.46
C LEU A 61 -1.81 -11.05 -3.15
N ALA A 62 -1.49 -9.78 -3.11
CA ALA A 62 -1.68 -8.95 -1.92
C ALA A 62 -2.38 -7.63 -2.28
N VAL A 63 -3.22 -7.16 -1.36
CA VAL A 63 -3.86 -5.85 -1.47
C VAL A 63 -3.33 -4.97 -0.34
N THR A 64 -2.77 -3.82 -0.69
CA THR A 64 -2.26 -2.90 0.32
C THR A 64 -3.37 -2.08 0.95
N LYS A 65 -3.13 -1.60 2.17
CA LYS A 65 -3.95 -0.55 2.77
C LYS A 65 -3.72 0.77 2.03
N ILE A 66 -4.65 1.71 2.18
CA ILE A 66 -4.51 3.06 1.66
C ILE A 66 -3.48 3.80 2.50
N HIS A 67 -2.48 4.42 1.86
CA HIS A 67 -1.43 5.17 2.55
C HIS A 67 -1.91 6.57 2.94
N LYS A 68 -1.66 6.95 4.18
CA LYS A 68 -1.95 8.30 4.72
C LYS A 68 -0.79 9.28 4.58
N GLN A 69 0.39 8.81 4.20
CA GLN A 69 1.61 9.61 4.06
C GLN A 69 2.36 9.22 2.79
N ASP A 70 3.13 10.16 2.28
CA ASP A 70 4.16 9.86 1.28
C ASP A 70 5.28 9.07 1.94
N ASN A 71 5.81 8.08 1.23
CA ASN A 71 6.99 7.34 1.67
C ASN A 71 7.77 6.76 0.49
N PRO A 72 9.10 6.63 0.63
CA PRO A 72 9.88 5.84 -0.30
C PRO A 72 9.72 4.35 -0.03
N PHE A 73 9.90 3.54 -1.05
CA PHE A 73 10.02 2.09 -0.92
C PHE A 73 11.21 1.56 -1.72
N PHE A 74 11.71 0.41 -1.29
CA PHE A 74 12.87 -0.24 -1.89
C PHE A 74 12.57 -1.72 -2.09
N ILE A 75 12.84 -2.23 -3.29
CA ILE A 75 12.82 -3.66 -3.57
C ILE A 75 14.26 -4.14 -3.57
N MET A 76 14.63 -4.87 -2.53
CA MET A 76 16.00 -5.31 -2.31
C MET A 76 16.29 -6.66 -2.96
N LYS A 77 15.26 -7.48 -3.14
CA LYS A 77 15.34 -8.81 -3.74
C LYS A 77 14.00 -9.12 -4.42
N GLY A 78 14.06 -9.87 -5.51
CA GLY A 78 12.87 -10.42 -6.18
C GLY A 78 12.30 -9.54 -7.26
N SER A 79 11.07 -9.84 -7.64
CA SER A 79 10.29 -9.11 -8.64
C SER A 79 8.80 -9.20 -8.36
N LEU A 80 8.09 -8.14 -8.70
CA LEU A 80 6.65 -8.04 -8.50
C LEU A 80 6.01 -7.11 -9.53
N SER A 81 4.69 -7.18 -9.60
CA SER A 81 3.88 -6.23 -10.37
C SER A 81 2.94 -5.49 -9.43
N PHE A 82 2.81 -4.18 -9.63
CA PHE A 82 1.79 -3.35 -9.01
C PHE A 82 0.65 -3.07 -9.98
N LEU A 83 -0.57 -3.13 -9.50
CA LEU A 83 -1.74 -2.57 -10.16
C LEU A 83 -2.27 -1.42 -9.31
N ASN A 84 -2.43 -0.27 -9.93
CA ASN A 84 -3.10 0.90 -9.37
C ASN A 84 -4.02 1.54 -10.41
N GLU A 85 -4.55 2.73 -10.13
CA GLU A 85 -5.42 3.46 -11.04
C GLU A 85 -4.80 3.79 -12.40
N ASP A 86 -3.47 3.79 -12.50
CA ASP A 86 -2.72 4.07 -13.74
C ASP A 86 -2.34 2.80 -14.53
N GLY A 87 -2.70 1.60 -14.03
CA GLY A 87 -2.42 0.31 -14.66
C GLY A 87 -1.31 -0.49 -14.00
N TRP A 88 -0.77 -1.47 -14.72
CA TRP A 88 0.29 -2.36 -14.24
C TRP A 88 1.68 -1.75 -14.37
N LEU A 89 2.49 -1.94 -13.32
CA LEU A 89 3.92 -1.64 -13.33
C LEU A 89 4.70 -2.87 -12.86
N HIS A 90 5.61 -3.37 -13.71
CA HIS A 90 6.52 -4.47 -13.37
C HIS A 90 7.83 -3.96 -12.81
N ILE A 91 8.25 -4.51 -11.69
CA ILE A 91 9.43 -4.08 -10.95
C ILE A 91 10.32 -5.27 -10.65
N LYS A 92 11.64 -5.10 -10.85
CA LYS A 92 12.66 -6.08 -10.48
C LYS A 92 13.75 -5.42 -9.63
N ALA A 93 14.18 -6.11 -8.57
CA ALA A 93 15.27 -5.64 -7.71
C ALA A 93 16.61 -5.53 -8.47
N PRO A 94 17.47 -4.54 -8.13
CA PRO A 94 17.22 -3.49 -7.16
C PRO A 94 16.34 -2.37 -7.73
N TYR A 95 15.41 -1.88 -6.95
CA TYR A 95 14.51 -0.81 -7.37
C TYR A 95 14.14 0.07 -6.17
N HIS A 96 13.95 1.36 -6.40
CA HIS A 96 13.29 2.22 -5.43
C HIS A 96 12.23 3.08 -6.13
N GLY A 97 11.20 3.42 -5.39
CA GLY A 97 10.11 4.25 -5.86
C GLY A 97 9.47 5.03 -4.72
N LEU A 98 8.44 5.77 -5.09
CA LEU A 98 7.70 6.61 -4.16
C LEU A 98 6.26 6.15 -4.08
N THR A 99 5.74 6.09 -2.85
CA THR A 99 4.32 5.92 -2.57
C THR A 99 3.77 7.28 -2.17
N LYS A 100 2.79 7.76 -2.91
CA LYS A 100 2.10 9.02 -2.60
C LYS A 100 0.91 8.77 -1.69
N VAL A 101 0.59 9.76 -0.85
CA VAL A 101 -0.61 9.73 0.00
C VAL A 101 -1.85 9.41 -0.83
N GLY A 102 -2.71 8.55 -0.28
CA GLY A 102 -3.91 8.09 -0.96
C GLY A 102 -3.72 6.91 -1.92
N THR A 103 -2.49 6.39 -2.05
CA THR A 103 -2.19 5.24 -2.89
C THR A 103 -2.67 3.93 -2.25
N GLN A 104 -3.31 3.11 -3.06
CA GLN A 104 -3.60 1.71 -2.78
C GLN A 104 -3.16 0.88 -3.97
N ARG A 105 -2.59 -0.30 -3.73
CA ARG A 105 -2.09 -1.18 -4.79
C ARG A 105 -2.59 -2.60 -4.60
N ILE A 106 -2.76 -3.28 -5.74
CA ILE A 106 -2.80 -4.74 -5.79
C ILE A 106 -1.43 -5.20 -6.27
N MET A 107 -0.82 -6.14 -5.55
CA MET A 107 0.51 -6.65 -5.85
C MET A 107 0.46 -8.12 -6.20
N TYR A 108 1.19 -8.50 -7.24
CA TYR A 108 1.47 -9.91 -7.56
C TYR A 108 2.98 -10.15 -7.50
N ILE A 109 3.37 -11.16 -6.76
CA ILE A 109 4.78 -11.46 -6.47
C ILE A 109 5.26 -12.56 -7.41
N HIS A 110 6.20 -12.22 -8.31
CA HIS A 110 6.74 -13.15 -9.30
C HIS A 110 7.87 -14.02 -8.74
N GLU A 111 8.67 -13.49 -7.82
CA GLU A 111 9.76 -14.16 -7.12
C GLU A 111 9.71 -13.75 -5.66
N ASP A 112 10.29 -14.57 -4.77
CA ASP A 112 10.43 -14.19 -3.36
C ASP A 112 11.02 -12.80 -3.24
N THR A 113 10.32 -11.90 -2.59
CA THR A 113 10.60 -10.45 -2.59
C THR A 113 10.86 -9.93 -1.19
N VAL A 114 11.88 -9.09 -1.08
CA VAL A 114 12.12 -8.25 0.11
C VAL A 114 11.75 -6.83 -0.23
N PHE A 115 10.73 -6.34 0.45
CA PHE A 115 10.10 -5.03 0.25
C PHE A 115 10.31 -4.16 1.48
N ILE A 116 11.01 -3.03 1.33
CA ILE A 116 11.26 -2.10 2.43
C ILE A 116 10.49 -0.81 2.21
N THR A 117 9.80 -0.34 3.25
CA THR A 117 9.19 0.99 3.29
C THR A 117 9.79 1.80 4.44
N VAL A 118 9.99 3.09 4.21
CA VAL A 118 10.54 4.02 5.21
C VAL A 118 9.53 5.14 5.45
N HIS A 119 9.10 5.29 6.69
CA HIS A 119 8.08 6.26 7.07
C HIS A 119 8.65 7.28 8.06
N SER A 120 8.36 8.55 7.82
CA SER A 120 8.66 9.62 8.78
C SER A 120 7.61 9.61 9.90
N THR A 121 8.04 9.36 11.11
CA THR A 121 7.18 9.37 12.29
C THR A 121 7.99 9.49 13.58
N ASP A 122 7.42 10.14 14.59
CA ASP A 122 7.93 10.18 15.95
C ASP A 122 7.38 9.04 16.83
N SER A 123 6.52 8.20 16.28
CA SER A 123 5.96 7.02 16.95
C SER A 123 7.07 6.06 17.37
N LYS A 124 6.87 5.39 18.50
CA LYS A 124 7.82 4.41 19.06
C LYS A 124 7.26 3.01 19.14
N THR A 125 5.99 2.83 18.79
CA THR A 125 5.33 1.52 18.77
C THR A 125 4.80 1.22 17.37
N ILE A 126 4.75 -0.05 17.03
CA ILE A 126 4.23 -0.53 15.73
C ILE A 126 2.78 -0.08 15.55
N LYS A 127 1.94 -0.30 16.56
CA LYS A 127 0.51 0.03 16.50
C LYS A 127 0.28 1.53 16.27
N ASP A 128 0.98 2.39 17.00
CA ASP A 128 0.85 3.84 16.85
C ASP A 128 1.35 4.30 15.47
N ALA A 129 2.49 3.80 15.02
CA ALA A 129 3.04 4.11 13.69
C ALA A 129 2.08 3.68 12.57
N GLU A 130 1.60 2.46 12.59
CA GLU A 130 0.69 1.94 11.56
C GLU A 130 -0.63 2.72 11.50
N SER A 131 -1.17 3.17 12.64
CA SER A 131 -2.37 3.99 12.68
C SER A 131 -2.22 5.35 12.00
N LYS A 132 -1.00 5.91 12.00
CA LYS A 132 -0.69 7.18 11.33
C LYS A 132 -0.36 7.03 9.85
N ILE A 133 0.12 5.87 9.44
CA ILE A 133 0.63 5.59 8.09
C ILE A 133 -0.45 5.03 7.18
N PHE A 134 -1.34 4.18 7.71
CA PHE A 134 -2.37 3.48 6.96
C PHE A 134 -3.76 3.87 7.37
N ALA A 135 -4.68 3.93 6.41
CA ALA A 135 -6.11 3.99 6.67
C ALA A 135 -6.58 2.71 7.37
N GLU A 136 -7.54 2.82 8.28
CA GLU A 136 -8.08 1.67 9.01
C GLU A 136 -8.85 0.73 8.10
N ASP A 137 -9.62 1.29 7.16
CA ASP A 137 -10.40 0.55 6.20
C ASP A 137 -10.52 1.29 4.84
N PHE A 138 -11.25 0.70 3.90
CA PHE A 138 -11.48 1.28 2.58
C PHE A 138 -12.40 2.51 2.59
N ASN A 139 -13.09 2.78 3.69
CA ASN A 139 -13.99 3.91 3.83
C ASN A 139 -13.33 5.10 4.53
N ASP A 140 -12.15 4.88 5.13
CA ASP A 140 -11.39 5.94 5.77
C ASP A 140 -10.93 6.95 4.68
N PRO A 141 -11.43 8.20 4.71
CA PRO A 141 -11.19 9.14 3.63
C PRO A 141 -9.74 9.61 3.65
N VAL A 142 -9.00 9.26 2.62
CA VAL A 142 -7.68 9.81 2.38
C VAL A 142 -7.79 10.81 1.25
N ILE A 143 -8.12 12.04 1.59
CA ILE A 143 -8.24 13.16 0.67
C ILE A 143 -6.96 13.99 0.81
N THR A 144 -6.26 14.18 -0.29
CA THR A 144 -5.08 15.03 -0.34
C THR A 144 -5.47 16.50 -0.53
N GLU A 145 -4.56 17.41 -0.20
CA GLU A 145 -4.74 18.83 -0.51
C GLU A 145 -4.91 19.05 -2.02
N GLU A 146 -4.18 18.27 -2.84
CA GLU A 146 -4.30 18.29 -4.29
C GLU A 146 -5.69 17.85 -4.75
N ASP A 147 -6.24 16.79 -4.15
CA ASP A 147 -7.61 16.32 -4.42
C ASP A 147 -8.64 17.41 -4.08
N LEU A 148 -8.49 18.09 -2.94
CA LEU A 148 -9.35 19.19 -2.53
C LEU A 148 -9.26 20.38 -3.51
N ASN A 149 -8.06 20.74 -3.95
CA ASN A 149 -7.87 21.82 -4.92
C ASN A 149 -8.50 21.46 -6.28
N THR A 150 -8.37 20.20 -6.71
CA THR A 150 -9.01 19.70 -7.92
C THR A 150 -10.53 19.83 -7.83
N LEU A 151 -11.12 19.46 -6.70
CA LEU A 151 -12.56 19.60 -6.49
C LEU A 151 -13.00 21.05 -6.51
N LYS A 152 -12.29 21.93 -5.82
CA LYS A 152 -12.60 23.38 -5.78
C LYS A 152 -12.52 24.06 -7.16
N ASN A 153 -11.55 23.67 -7.97
CA ASN A 153 -11.31 24.28 -9.29
C ASN A 153 -12.29 23.78 -10.38
N ASN A 154 -13.06 22.71 -10.10
CA ASN A 154 -13.99 22.08 -11.04
C ASN A 154 -15.48 22.20 -10.62
N ILE A 155 -15.73 23.01 -9.63
CA ILE A 155 -17.11 23.30 -9.18
C ILE A 155 -17.69 24.51 -9.90
#